data_b019aed655d44b751e57d63cbcb74011
#
_entry.id   b019aed655d44b751e57d63cbcb74011
#
_cell.length_a   1.000
_cell.length_b   1.000
_cell.length_c   1.000
_cell.angle_alpha   90.00
_cell.angle_beta   90.00
_cell.angle_gamma   90.00
#
_symmetry.space_group_name_H-M   'P 1'
#
loop_
_entity.id
_entity.type
_entity.pdbx_description
1 polymer ?
#
loop_
_entity_poly.entity_id
_entity_poly.type
_entity_poly.pdbx_seq_one_letter_code
_entity_poly.pdbx_strand_id
1 'polypeptide(L)'
;MNKILKIVTLILFLVFSANLASSKENFFDEALKMYQDKKYDEARFMLERNIVFNPKDARSYLYLAKIYNHEEDERKEEYNLDTALLIEPNNEEAILMLMKIALKKSNYSKVKDLSQTFIKVCEKLCDENDEIQKSLKNIEPQNES
;
A
#
# COMPACT_ATOMS: atom_id res chain seq x y z
N MET A 1 11.35 57.86 -13.81
CA MET A 1 10.45 56.87 -14.42
C MET A 1 11.05 55.44 -14.49
N ASN A 2 12.34 55.26 -14.80
CA ASN A 2 12.95 53.91 -14.97
C ASN A 2 13.17 53.07 -13.70
N LYS A 3 13.31 53.70 -12.49
CA LYS A 3 13.51 52.91 -11.25
C LYS A 3 12.22 52.26 -10.75
N ILE A 4 11.10 52.98 -10.81
CA ILE A 4 9.79 52.46 -10.41
C ILE A 4 9.36 51.31 -11.33
N LEU A 5 9.57 51.45 -12.62
CA LEU A 5 9.26 50.39 -13.59
C LEU A 5 10.07 49.11 -13.35
N LYS A 6 11.35 49.23 -13.01
CA LYS A 6 12.21 48.08 -12.64
C LYS A 6 11.78 47.40 -11.34
N ILE A 7 11.32 48.17 -10.37
CA ILE A 7 10.81 47.63 -9.10
C ILE A 7 9.50 46.88 -9.34
N VAL A 8 8.59 47.43 -10.13
CA VAL A 8 7.31 46.80 -10.48
C VAL A 8 7.52 45.52 -11.26
N THR A 9 8.43 45.49 -12.24
CA THR A 9 8.77 44.27 -12.98
C THR A 9 9.42 43.22 -12.10
N LEU A 10 10.28 43.60 -11.13
CA LEU A 10 10.89 42.64 -10.20
C LEU A 10 9.86 42.03 -9.27
N ILE A 11 8.92 42.83 -8.76
CA ILE A 11 7.82 42.34 -7.90
C ILE A 11 6.89 41.41 -8.69
N LEU A 12 6.54 41.76 -9.94
CA LEU A 12 5.72 40.92 -10.79
C LEU A 12 6.40 39.53 -11.04
N PHE A 13 7.72 39.54 -11.24
CA PHE A 13 8.49 38.31 -11.45
C PHE A 13 8.57 37.44 -10.18
N LEU A 14 8.70 38.07 -9.00
CA LEU A 14 8.68 37.37 -7.72
C LEU A 14 7.31 36.75 -7.39
N VAL A 15 6.22 37.46 -7.73
CA VAL A 15 4.86 36.96 -7.53
C VAL A 15 4.55 35.82 -8.51
N PHE A 16 5.05 35.89 -9.74
CA PHE A 16 4.87 34.84 -10.74
C PHE A 16 5.64 33.57 -10.40
N SER A 17 6.87 33.70 -9.86
CA SER A 17 7.66 32.55 -9.41
C SER A 17 7.10 31.86 -8.15
N ALA A 18 6.39 32.58 -7.30
CA ALA A 18 5.77 31.99 -6.11
C ALA A 18 4.55 31.08 -6.43
N ASN A 19 3.90 31.29 -7.57
CA ASN A 19 2.77 30.45 -8.01
C ASN A 19 3.20 29.16 -8.74
N LEU A 20 4.49 28.95 -8.97
CA LEU A 20 5.08 27.69 -9.47
C LEU A 20 5.45 26.72 -8.35
N ALA A 21 5.09 27.01 -7.10
CA ALA A 21 5.08 25.98 -6.06
C ALA A 21 4.02 24.96 -6.45
N SER A 22 4.48 23.95 -7.20
CA SER A 22 3.71 22.77 -7.61
C SER A 22 2.95 22.27 -6.39
N SER A 23 1.63 22.33 -6.45
CA SER A 23 0.81 21.53 -5.56
C SER A 23 1.25 20.10 -5.82
N LYS A 24 1.95 19.50 -4.86
CA LYS A 24 2.31 18.09 -4.92
C LYS A 24 0.97 17.35 -4.98
N GLU A 25 0.57 16.98 -6.20
CA GLU A 25 -0.69 16.30 -6.41
C GLU A 25 -0.67 15.05 -5.55
N ASN A 26 -1.57 14.98 -4.60
CA ASN A 26 -1.64 13.88 -3.65
C ASN A 26 -2.56 12.79 -4.22
N PHE A 27 -2.09 12.16 -5.31
CA PHE A 27 -2.82 11.08 -5.98
C PHE A 27 -3.23 9.96 -5.03
N PHE A 28 -2.44 9.70 -3.99
CA PHE A 28 -2.77 8.69 -3.01
C PHE A 28 -4.02 9.05 -2.19
N ASP A 29 -4.13 10.29 -1.70
CA ASP A 29 -5.30 10.68 -0.89
C ASP A 29 -6.58 10.70 -1.75
N GLU A 30 -6.47 11.09 -3.01
CA GLU A 30 -7.58 10.99 -3.96
C GLU A 30 -7.98 9.54 -4.22
N ALA A 31 -7.01 8.67 -4.44
CA ALA A 31 -7.22 7.24 -4.61
C ALA A 31 -7.88 6.61 -3.37
N LEU A 32 -7.42 6.99 -2.18
CA LEU A 32 -7.96 6.48 -0.92
C LEU A 32 -9.45 6.85 -0.78
N LYS A 33 -9.83 8.08 -1.12
CA LYS A 33 -11.22 8.51 -1.13
C LYS A 33 -12.06 7.70 -2.12
N MET A 34 -11.55 7.50 -3.35
CA MET A 34 -12.22 6.68 -4.35
C MET A 34 -12.39 5.23 -3.89
N TYR A 35 -11.36 4.66 -3.25
CA TYR A 35 -11.43 3.33 -2.66
C TYR A 35 -12.51 3.22 -1.58
N GLN A 36 -12.60 4.21 -0.69
CA GLN A 36 -13.64 4.28 0.36
C GLN A 36 -15.05 4.40 -0.26
N ASP A 37 -15.18 5.13 -1.36
CA ASP A 37 -16.42 5.26 -2.14
C ASP A 37 -16.73 4.01 -3.00
N LYS A 38 -15.90 2.95 -2.92
CA LYS A 38 -15.99 1.70 -3.71
C LYS A 38 -15.85 1.90 -5.23
N LYS A 39 -15.22 3.00 -5.64
CA LYS A 39 -14.89 3.31 -7.04
C LYS A 39 -13.52 2.70 -7.34
N TYR A 40 -13.48 1.36 -7.43
CA TYR A 40 -12.21 0.62 -7.48
C TYR A 40 -11.41 0.88 -8.74
N ASP A 41 -12.05 1.04 -9.90
CA ASP A 41 -11.35 1.33 -11.16
C ASP A 41 -10.67 2.70 -11.14
N GLU A 42 -11.38 3.72 -10.64
CA GLU A 42 -10.82 5.06 -10.52
C GLU A 42 -9.72 5.10 -9.44
N ALA A 43 -9.93 4.41 -8.31
CA ALA A 43 -8.92 4.29 -7.26
C ALA A 43 -7.64 3.61 -7.80
N ARG A 44 -7.78 2.52 -8.57
CA ARG A 44 -6.67 1.82 -9.21
C ARG A 44 -5.89 2.75 -10.14
N PHE A 45 -6.57 3.48 -11.01
CA PHE A 45 -5.94 4.43 -11.92
C PHE A 45 -5.11 5.48 -11.16
N MET A 46 -5.66 6.03 -10.06
CA MET A 46 -4.96 7.03 -9.25
C MET A 46 -3.78 6.45 -8.45
N LEU A 47 -3.90 5.20 -7.96
CA LEU A 47 -2.79 4.49 -7.30
C LEU A 47 -1.65 4.23 -8.29
N GLU A 48 -1.95 3.73 -9.48
CA GLU A 48 -0.97 3.51 -10.55
C GLU A 48 -0.28 4.83 -10.93
N ARG A 49 -1.04 5.91 -11.03
CA ARG A 49 -0.49 7.24 -11.27
C ARG A 49 0.42 7.69 -10.12
N ASN A 50 0.01 7.46 -8.86
CA ASN A 50 0.86 7.77 -7.71
C ASN A 50 2.19 7.01 -7.75
N ILE A 51 2.20 5.75 -8.15
CA ILE A 51 3.40 4.92 -8.28
C ILE A 51 4.38 5.50 -9.30
N VAL A 52 3.89 6.07 -10.41
CA VAL A 52 4.76 6.72 -11.41
C VAL A 52 5.55 7.88 -10.80
N PHE A 53 4.93 8.68 -9.93
CA PHE A 53 5.57 9.83 -9.28
C PHE A 53 6.25 9.48 -7.96
N ASN A 54 5.76 8.47 -7.26
CA ASN A 54 6.20 8.04 -5.94
C ASN A 54 6.37 6.51 -5.90
N PRO A 55 7.34 5.91 -6.60
CA PRO A 55 7.48 4.47 -6.74
C PRO A 55 7.80 3.73 -5.42
N LYS A 56 8.15 4.48 -4.37
CA LYS A 56 8.43 3.95 -3.03
C LYS A 56 7.29 4.21 -2.03
N ASP A 57 6.10 4.54 -2.48
CA ASP A 57 4.94 4.62 -1.60
C ASP A 57 4.30 3.23 -1.45
N ALA A 58 4.69 2.50 -0.40
CA ALA A 58 4.19 1.16 -0.10
C ALA A 58 2.66 1.10 0.02
N ARG A 59 2.03 2.19 0.46
CA ARG A 59 0.57 2.28 0.60
C ARG A 59 -0.16 2.11 -0.72
N SER A 60 0.40 2.66 -1.81
CA SER A 60 -0.20 2.51 -3.14
C SER A 60 -0.25 1.04 -3.57
N TYR A 61 0.80 0.29 -3.35
CA TYR A 61 0.82 -1.14 -3.64
C TYR A 61 -0.12 -1.93 -2.71
N LEU A 62 -0.17 -1.59 -1.42
CA LEU A 62 -1.12 -2.22 -0.49
C LEU A 62 -2.57 -2.01 -0.93
N TYR A 63 -2.95 -0.78 -1.33
CA TYR A 63 -4.31 -0.51 -1.79
C TYR A 63 -4.61 -1.13 -3.16
N LEU A 64 -3.63 -1.24 -4.06
CA LEU A 64 -3.78 -2.04 -5.29
C LEU A 64 -4.04 -3.51 -4.95
N ALA A 65 -3.31 -4.08 -4.01
CA ALA A 65 -3.55 -5.45 -3.57
C ALA A 65 -4.97 -5.65 -3.03
N LYS A 66 -5.47 -4.70 -2.21
CA LYS A 66 -6.85 -4.74 -1.71
C LYS A 66 -7.89 -4.68 -2.83
N ILE A 67 -7.64 -3.89 -3.88
CA ILE A 67 -8.52 -3.83 -5.06
C ILE A 67 -8.49 -5.18 -5.78
N TYR A 68 -7.31 -5.76 -6.02
CA TYR A 68 -7.18 -7.06 -6.69
C TYR A 68 -7.74 -8.22 -5.84
N ASN A 69 -7.68 -8.13 -4.51
CA ASN A 69 -8.40 -9.06 -3.64
C ASN A 69 -9.91 -9.00 -3.88
N HIS A 70 -10.48 -7.80 -4.00
CA HIS A 70 -11.90 -7.62 -4.32
C HIS A 70 -12.26 -8.12 -5.72
N GLU A 71 -11.34 -8.02 -6.69
CA GLU A 71 -11.49 -8.52 -8.05
C GLU A 71 -11.19 -10.03 -8.18
N GLU A 72 -10.80 -10.69 -7.09
CA GLU A 72 -10.38 -12.08 -7.03
C GLU A 72 -9.16 -12.40 -7.93
N ASP A 73 -8.35 -11.39 -8.29
CA ASP A 73 -7.08 -11.56 -9.01
C ASP A 73 -5.93 -11.80 -8.00
N GLU A 74 -5.89 -13.01 -7.44
CA GLU A 74 -4.90 -13.39 -6.42
C GLU A 74 -3.44 -13.20 -6.88
N ARG A 75 -3.16 -13.39 -8.17
CA ARG A 75 -1.79 -13.20 -8.69
C ARG A 75 -1.34 -11.75 -8.60
N LYS A 76 -2.20 -10.80 -8.97
CA LYS A 76 -1.89 -9.36 -8.86
C LYS A 76 -1.92 -8.90 -7.41
N GLU A 77 -2.82 -9.45 -6.60
CA GLU A 77 -2.86 -9.21 -5.16
C GLU A 77 -1.50 -9.57 -4.54
N GLU A 78 -1.03 -10.82 -4.70
CA GLU A 78 0.24 -11.29 -4.14
C GLU A 78 1.43 -10.46 -4.63
N TYR A 79 1.50 -10.14 -5.93
CA TYR A 79 2.56 -9.31 -6.50
C TYR A 79 2.64 -7.92 -5.85
N ASN A 80 1.50 -7.27 -5.65
CA ASN A 80 1.46 -5.94 -5.03
C ASN A 80 1.77 -5.99 -3.53
N LEU A 81 1.36 -7.04 -2.82
CA LEU A 81 1.73 -7.24 -1.42
C LEU A 81 3.23 -7.48 -1.25
N ASP A 82 3.82 -8.32 -2.08
CA ASP A 82 5.27 -8.56 -2.07
C ASP A 82 6.04 -7.26 -2.34
N THR A 83 5.54 -6.42 -3.28
CA THR A 83 6.15 -5.11 -3.57
C THR A 83 6.00 -4.14 -2.39
N ALA A 84 4.83 -4.12 -1.74
CA ALA A 84 4.61 -3.29 -0.55
C ALA A 84 5.59 -3.68 0.57
N LEU A 85 5.81 -4.99 0.80
CA LEU A 85 6.75 -5.48 1.82
C LEU A 85 8.21 -5.31 1.44
N LEU A 86 8.55 -5.25 0.15
CA LEU A 86 9.91 -4.90 -0.29
C LEU A 86 10.26 -3.45 0.10
N ILE A 87 9.26 -2.56 0.10
CA ILE A 87 9.42 -1.15 0.45
C ILE A 87 9.29 -0.94 1.96
N GLU A 88 8.30 -1.58 2.59
CA GLU A 88 7.94 -1.46 4.00
C GLU A 88 7.79 -2.86 4.63
N PRO A 89 8.93 -3.49 5.05
CA PRO A 89 8.94 -4.88 5.53
C PRO A 89 8.12 -5.14 6.80
N ASN A 90 7.79 -4.09 7.55
CA ASN A 90 7.01 -4.14 8.78
C ASN A 90 5.53 -3.79 8.61
N ASN A 91 5.04 -3.75 7.38
CA ASN A 91 3.63 -3.48 7.12
C ASN A 91 2.77 -4.68 7.56
N GLU A 92 2.18 -4.58 8.76
CA GLU A 92 1.43 -5.68 9.37
C GLU A 92 0.24 -6.13 8.51
N GLU A 93 -0.44 -5.21 7.84
CA GLU A 93 -1.59 -5.55 6.99
C GLU A 93 -1.17 -6.34 5.74
N ALA A 94 -0.08 -5.93 5.09
CA ALA A 94 0.45 -6.65 3.92
C ALA A 94 0.93 -8.06 4.29
N ILE A 95 1.60 -8.22 5.44
CA ILE A 95 2.03 -9.53 5.94
C ILE A 95 0.79 -10.42 6.18
N LEU A 96 -0.21 -9.89 6.87
CA LEU A 96 -1.43 -10.63 7.19
C LEU A 96 -2.19 -11.09 5.93
N MET A 97 -2.31 -10.22 4.93
CA MET A 97 -2.93 -10.58 3.65
C MET A 97 -2.15 -11.69 2.94
N LEU A 98 -0.82 -11.62 2.91
CA LEU A 98 0.01 -12.71 2.35
C LEU A 98 -0.10 -14.02 3.13
N MET A 99 -0.23 -13.97 4.46
CA MET A 99 -0.49 -15.17 5.26
C MET A 99 -1.82 -15.83 4.86
N LYS A 100 -2.87 -15.03 4.65
CA LYS A 100 -4.19 -15.52 4.22
C LYS A 100 -4.11 -16.17 2.83
N ILE A 101 -3.38 -15.58 1.87
CA ILE A 101 -3.13 -16.17 0.54
C ILE A 101 -2.34 -17.48 0.67
N ALA A 102 -1.26 -17.49 1.46
CA ALA A 102 -0.44 -18.68 1.65
C ALA A 102 -1.24 -19.83 2.29
N LEU A 103 -2.11 -19.51 3.25
CA LEU A 103 -3.00 -20.48 3.88
C LEU A 103 -3.98 -21.09 2.86
N LYS A 104 -4.61 -20.24 2.04
CA LYS A 104 -5.50 -20.67 0.96
C LYS A 104 -4.79 -21.60 -0.05
N LYS A 105 -3.51 -21.32 -0.33
CA LYS A 105 -2.65 -22.16 -1.21
C LYS A 105 -2.08 -23.39 -0.52
N SER A 106 -2.42 -23.65 0.74
CA SER A 106 -1.83 -24.72 1.54
C SER A 106 -0.30 -24.63 1.66
N ASN A 107 0.26 -23.42 1.52
CA ASN A 107 1.69 -23.17 1.70
C ASN A 107 1.99 -22.86 3.18
N TYR A 108 1.91 -23.90 4.00
CA TYR A 108 2.06 -23.78 5.46
C TYR A 108 3.44 -23.29 5.89
N SER A 109 4.50 -23.62 5.13
CA SER A 109 5.83 -23.07 5.39
C SER A 109 5.84 -21.55 5.29
N LYS A 110 5.31 -20.99 4.19
CA LYS A 110 5.21 -19.52 4.00
C LYS A 110 4.36 -18.88 5.11
N VAL A 111 3.27 -19.53 5.54
CA VAL A 111 2.45 -19.00 6.65
C VAL A 111 3.26 -18.93 7.96
N LYS A 112 4.03 -19.98 8.28
CA LYS A 112 4.87 -20.01 9.50
C LYS A 112 5.94 -18.91 9.47
N ASP A 113 6.63 -18.74 8.34
CA ASP A 113 7.66 -17.72 8.18
C ASP A 113 7.10 -16.30 8.30
N LEU A 114 5.98 -16.04 7.64
CA LEU A 114 5.27 -14.75 7.72
C LEU A 114 4.74 -14.48 9.13
N SER A 115 4.22 -15.51 9.82
CA SER A 115 3.73 -15.38 11.20
C SER A 115 4.84 -14.99 12.16
N GLN A 116 6.04 -15.58 12.01
CA GLN A 116 7.20 -15.20 12.84
C GLN A 116 7.62 -13.74 12.62
N THR A 117 7.47 -13.24 11.41
CA THR A 117 7.71 -11.83 11.09
C THR A 117 6.58 -10.96 11.66
N PHE A 118 5.33 -11.37 11.48
CA PHE A 118 4.16 -10.65 11.94
C PHE A 118 4.16 -10.40 13.44
N ILE A 119 4.47 -11.41 14.25
CA ILE A 119 4.53 -11.30 15.73
C ILE A 119 5.52 -10.21 16.18
N LYS A 120 6.58 -9.97 15.40
CA LYS A 120 7.61 -8.98 15.74
C LYS A 120 7.22 -7.54 15.41
N VAL A 121 6.28 -7.37 14.49
CA VAL A 121 5.94 -6.06 13.91
C VAL A 121 4.50 -5.64 14.18
N CYS A 122 3.62 -6.56 14.56
CA CYS A 122 2.22 -6.25 14.76
C CYS A 122 2.01 -5.29 15.93
N GLU A 123 1.12 -4.32 15.74
CA GLU A 123 0.71 -3.35 16.75
C GLU A 123 -0.81 -3.36 16.94
N LYS A 124 -1.56 -3.52 15.85
CA LYS A 124 -3.04 -3.39 15.84
C LYS A 124 -3.76 -4.67 15.46
N LEU A 125 -3.10 -5.53 14.66
CA LEU A 125 -3.71 -6.72 14.07
C LEU A 125 -3.19 -8.02 14.71
N CYS A 126 -2.57 -7.95 15.90
CA CYS A 126 -1.94 -9.10 16.53
C CYS A 126 -2.89 -10.28 16.76
N ASP A 127 -4.15 -10.01 17.10
CA ASP A 127 -5.17 -11.04 17.35
C ASP A 127 -5.50 -11.87 16.09
N GLU A 128 -5.34 -11.28 14.89
CA GLU A 128 -5.56 -11.96 13.62
C GLU A 128 -4.59 -13.14 13.39
N ASN A 129 -3.37 -13.05 13.96
CA ASN A 129 -2.42 -14.14 13.88
C ASN A 129 -2.91 -15.39 14.64
N ASP A 130 -3.59 -15.21 15.76
CA ASP A 130 -4.11 -16.31 16.55
C ASP A 130 -5.18 -17.10 15.78
N GLU A 131 -6.00 -16.43 14.98
CA GLU A 131 -6.98 -17.08 14.12
C GLU A 131 -6.29 -17.90 13.01
N ILE A 132 -5.22 -17.36 12.40
CA ILE A 132 -4.44 -18.07 11.40
C ILE A 132 -3.74 -19.28 12.01
N GLN A 133 -3.16 -19.14 13.21
CA GLN A 133 -2.53 -20.26 13.92
C GLN A 133 -3.52 -21.36 14.29
N LYS A 134 -4.74 -21.02 14.69
CA LYS A 134 -5.81 -21.99 14.91
C LYS A 134 -6.18 -22.73 13.61
N SER A 135 -6.27 -22.00 12.52
CA SER A 135 -6.55 -22.58 11.20
C SER A 135 -5.45 -23.55 10.76
N LEU A 136 -4.17 -23.19 10.97
CA LEU A 136 -3.03 -24.07 10.70
C LEU A 136 -3.11 -25.37 11.47
N LYS A 137 -3.35 -25.31 12.78
CA LYS A 137 -3.47 -26.51 13.64
C LYS A 137 -4.58 -27.45 13.21
N ASN A 138 -5.65 -26.91 12.63
CA ASN A 138 -6.79 -27.72 12.20
C ASN A 138 -6.59 -28.39 10.82
N ILE A 139 -5.69 -27.84 9.99
CA ILE A 139 -5.51 -28.27 8.60
C ILE A 139 -4.23 -29.09 8.44
N GLU A 140 -3.19 -28.77 9.17
CA GLU A 140 -1.92 -29.51 9.13
C GLU A 140 -2.13 -30.89 9.75
N PRO A 141 -1.92 -32.00 9.00
CA PRO A 141 -2.03 -33.32 9.58
C PRO A 141 -1.01 -33.42 10.72
N GLN A 142 -1.47 -33.79 11.89
CA GLN A 142 -0.61 -34.07 13.03
C GLN A 142 0.20 -35.31 12.65
N ASN A 143 1.38 -35.14 12.08
CA ASN A 143 2.36 -36.20 11.97
C ASN A 143 2.90 -36.47 13.40
N GLU A 144 2.10 -37.15 14.19
CA GLU A 144 2.59 -37.86 15.37
C GLU A 144 3.44 -39.02 14.86
N SER A 145 4.74 -38.84 14.95
CA SER A 145 5.71 -39.94 14.84
C SER A 145 6.26 -40.26 16.22
#